data_aba961fae3014c2fec337557026c7142
#
_entry.id   aba961fae3014c2fec337557026c7142
#
_cell.length_a   1.000
_cell.length_b   1.000
_cell.length_c   1.000
_cell.angle_alpha   90.00
_cell.angle_beta   90.00
_cell.angle_gamma   90.00
#
_symmetry.space_group_name_H-M   'P 1'
#
loop_
_entity.id
_entity.type
_entity.pdbx_description
1 polymer ?
#
loop_
_entity_poly.entity_id
_entity_poly.type
_entity_poly.pdbx_seq_one_letter_code
_entity_poly.pdbx_strand_id
1 'polypeptide(L)'
;MEEKEEPEFLDRINNPEKYPYIKNEDGSISTHRMAAEIDDKTGNWIVFPMIQFDGESLKQFETNQKGIKDAMDKAIATGNFLEMPSKEKAIDYAKDGYKKGTALETFNPLAKKANKANTFVEAVE
;
A
#
# COMPACT_ATOMS: atom_id res chain seq x y z
N MET A 1 27.15 -7.34 -9.62
CA MET A 1 25.78 -7.71 -9.44
C MET A 1 24.97 -6.63 -8.76
N GLU A 2 23.87 -6.33 -9.32
CA GLU A 2 23.08 -5.27 -8.75
C GLU A 2 22.12 -5.77 -7.73
N GLU A 3 22.00 -5.02 -6.69
CA GLU A 3 21.01 -5.33 -5.71
C GLU A 3 19.64 -4.95 -6.23
N LYS A 4 18.70 -5.84 -6.01
CA LYS A 4 17.34 -5.57 -6.36
C LYS A 4 16.77 -4.60 -5.35
N GLU A 5 16.29 -3.48 -5.82
CA GLU A 5 15.70 -2.51 -4.92
C GLU A 5 14.39 -3.02 -4.37
N GLU A 6 14.13 -2.67 -3.14
CA GLU A 6 12.89 -3.02 -2.51
C GLU A 6 11.73 -2.31 -3.22
N PRO A 7 10.62 -3.01 -3.48
CA PRO A 7 9.45 -2.34 -4.05
C PRO A 7 9.04 -1.13 -3.24
N GLU A 8 8.65 -0.09 -3.94
CA GLU A 8 8.30 1.17 -3.30
C GLU A 8 7.19 1.01 -2.26
N PHE A 9 6.21 0.15 -2.53
CA PHE A 9 5.10 0.01 -1.60
C PHE A 9 5.54 -0.59 -0.26
N LEU A 10 6.63 -1.37 -0.25
CA LEU A 10 7.15 -1.92 1.00
C LEU A 10 7.74 -0.84 1.89
N ASP A 11 8.42 0.13 1.28
CA ASP A 11 8.94 1.24 2.08
C ASP A 11 7.79 2.03 2.69
N ARG A 12 6.70 2.21 1.96
CA ARG A 12 5.53 2.89 2.51
C ARG A 12 4.88 2.09 3.65
N ILE A 13 4.91 0.77 3.56
CA ILE A 13 4.38 -0.08 4.63
C ILE A 13 5.22 0.07 5.89
N ASN A 14 6.52 0.14 5.73
CA ASN A 14 7.42 0.19 6.87
C ASN A 14 7.61 1.60 7.43
N ASN A 15 7.37 2.61 6.60
CA ASN A 15 7.57 4.00 7.00
C ASN A 15 6.41 4.88 6.50
N PRO A 16 5.18 4.56 6.90
CA PRO A 16 4.01 5.26 6.34
C PRO A 16 4.01 6.76 6.63
N GLU A 17 4.66 7.18 7.69
CA GLU A 17 4.66 8.59 8.05
C GLU A 17 5.50 9.45 7.10
N LYS A 18 6.31 8.82 6.26
CA LYS A 18 7.14 9.55 5.30
C LYS A 18 6.43 9.85 3.99
N TYR A 19 5.21 9.35 3.85
CA TYR A 19 4.48 9.42 2.58
C TYR A 19 3.13 10.07 2.77
N PRO A 20 2.55 10.61 1.69
CA PRO A 20 1.19 11.14 1.77
C PRO A 20 0.16 10.04 1.93
N TYR A 21 -1.04 10.42 2.24
CA TYR A 21 -2.17 9.48 2.29
C TYR A 21 -3.34 10.12 1.57
N ILE A 22 -4.30 9.28 1.19
CA ILE A 22 -5.51 9.73 0.51
C ILE A 22 -6.60 9.90 1.57
N LYS A 23 -7.21 11.07 1.59
CA LYS A 23 -8.32 11.32 2.51
C LYS A 23 -9.61 11.03 1.78
N ASN A 24 -10.38 10.10 2.30
CA ASN A 24 -11.63 9.69 1.67
C ASN A 24 -12.77 10.59 2.12
N GLU A 25 -13.88 10.54 1.35
CA GLU A 25 -15.00 11.39 1.64
C GLU A 25 -15.63 11.11 3.00
N ASP A 26 -15.57 9.86 3.44
CA ASP A 26 -16.15 9.48 4.73
C ASP A 26 -15.24 9.80 5.92
N GLY A 27 -14.12 10.48 5.67
CA GLY A 27 -13.20 10.84 6.73
C GLY A 27 -12.11 9.82 7.01
N SER A 28 -12.18 8.65 6.39
CA SER A 28 -11.12 7.66 6.54
C SER A 28 -9.95 8.01 5.62
N ILE A 29 -8.85 7.29 5.79
CA ILE A 29 -7.69 7.48 4.92
C ILE A 29 -7.36 6.18 4.21
N SER A 30 -6.67 6.30 3.08
CA SER A 30 -6.16 5.18 2.33
C SER A 30 -4.70 5.42 2.03
N THR A 31 -3.86 4.43 2.28
CA THR A 31 -2.46 4.49 1.92
C THR A 31 -2.10 3.35 0.98
N HIS A 32 -2.72 2.20 1.19
CA HIS A 32 -2.43 0.99 0.43
C HIS A 32 -3.71 0.28 0.06
N ARG A 33 -3.71 -0.27 -1.13
CA ARG A 33 -4.70 -1.24 -1.56
C ARG A 33 -3.93 -2.20 -2.45
N MET A 34 -3.91 -3.46 -2.08
CA MET A 34 -3.13 -4.45 -2.79
C MET A 34 -4.03 -5.33 -3.63
N ALA A 35 -3.48 -5.83 -4.73
CA ALA A 35 -4.18 -6.77 -5.58
C ALA A 35 -3.29 -7.98 -5.81
N ALA A 36 -3.91 -9.10 -6.12
CA ALA A 36 -3.19 -10.34 -6.44
C ALA A 36 -3.68 -10.82 -7.80
N GLU A 37 -2.74 -11.08 -8.70
CA GLU A 37 -3.06 -11.55 -10.04
C GLU A 37 -1.95 -12.46 -10.53
N ILE A 38 -2.26 -13.24 -11.55
CA ILE A 38 -1.24 -14.08 -12.16
C ILE A 38 -0.54 -13.27 -13.26
N ASP A 39 0.78 -13.38 -13.29
CA ASP A 39 1.56 -12.75 -14.34
C ASP A 39 1.63 -13.74 -15.49
N ASP A 40 0.97 -13.42 -16.58
CA ASP A 40 0.89 -14.33 -17.73
C ASP A 40 2.26 -14.65 -18.32
N LYS A 41 3.21 -13.75 -18.19
CA LYS A 41 4.53 -13.97 -18.77
C LYS A 41 5.34 -14.99 -18.01
N THR A 42 5.17 -15.05 -16.69
CA THR A 42 5.95 -15.97 -15.86
C THR A 42 5.12 -17.12 -15.34
N GLY A 43 3.79 -16.98 -15.31
CA GLY A 43 2.92 -17.97 -14.72
C GLY A 43 2.89 -17.90 -13.20
N ASN A 44 3.54 -16.93 -12.62
CA ASN A 44 3.59 -16.78 -11.16
C ASN A 44 2.51 -15.84 -10.68
N TRP A 45 2.08 -16.06 -9.45
CA TRP A 45 1.18 -15.12 -8.79
C TRP A 45 1.99 -13.98 -8.22
N ILE A 46 1.49 -12.76 -8.40
CA ILE A 46 2.15 -11.59 -7.85
C ILE A 46 1.15 -10.76 -7.08
N VAL A 47 1.67 -9.95 -6.15
CA VAL A 47 0.89 -8.95 -5.46
C VAL A 47 1.50 -7.59 -5.79
N PHE A 48 0.65 -6.61 -5.96
CA PHE A 48 1.08 -5.28 -6.36
C PHE A 48 0.12 -4.23 -5.82
N PRO A 49 0.58 -2.99 -5.67
CA PRO A 49 -0.31 -1.95 -5.11
C PRO A 49 -1.25 -1.37 -6.14
N MET A 50 -2.48 -1.13 -5.71
CA MET A 50 -3.47 -0.38 -6.50
C MET A 50 -3.39 1.11 -6.20
N ILE A 51 -2.67 1.48 -5.14
CA ILE A 51 -2.34 2.86 -4.82
C ILE A 51 -0.83 2.95 -4.92
N GLN A 52 -0.34 3.73 -5.86
CA GLN A 52 1.09 3.81 -6.14
C GLN A 52 1.60 5.24 -5.97
N PHE A 53 2.82 5.33 -5.45
CA PHE A 53 3.46 6.62 -5.21
C PHE A 53 4.37 6.93 -6.39
N ASP A 54 4.22 8.12 -6.97
CA ASP A 54 4.97 8.49 -8.16
C ASP A 54 6.15 9.42 -7.86
N GLY A 55 6.48 9.60 -6.58
CA GLY A 55 7.53 10.52 -6.17
C GLY A 55 7.01 11.79 -5.58
N GLU A 56 5.76 12.12 -5.84
CA GLU A 56 5.14 13.33 -5.31
C GLU A 56 3.80 13.06 -4.66
N SER A 57 2.99 12.23 -5.29
CA SER A 57 1.64 11.98 -4.82
C SER A 57 1.28 10.52 -5.01
N LEU A 58 0.16 10.14 -4.43
CA LEU A 58 -0.36 8.79 -4.59
C LEU A 58 -1.35 8.78 -5.75
N LYS A 59 -1.21 7.77 -6.60
CA LYS A 59 -2.15 7.53 -7.68
C LYS A 59 -2.96 6.29 -7.34
N GLN A 60 -4.27 6.44 -7.31
CA GLN A 60 -5.17 5.34 -7.03
C GLN A 60 -5.76 4.82 -8.33
N PHE A 61 -5.57 3.53 -8.59
CA PHE A 61 -6.13 2.90 -9.77
C PHE A 61 -7.52 2.39 -9.46
N GLU A 62 -8.38 2.37 -10.46
CA GLU A 62 -9.74 1.92 -10.26
C GLU A 62 -9.79 0.41 -10.02
N THR A 63 -10.76 -0.02 -9.22
CA THR A 63 -10.87 -1.44 -8.86
C THR A 63 -11.77 -2.18 -9.84
N ASN A 64 -11.47 -2.04 -11.13
CA ASN A 64 -12.13 -2.79 -12.19
C ASN A 64 -11.05 -3.45 -13.02
N GLN A 65 -11.44 -4.23 -14.02
CA GLN A 65 -10.48 -4.99 -14.80
C GLN A 65 -9.41 -4.10 -15.43
N LYS A 66 -9.84 -2.96 -15.99
CA LYS A 66 -8.89 -2.07 -16.61
C LYS A 66 -7.93 -1.45 -15.59
N GLY A 67 -8.45 -1.00 -14.47
CA GLY A 67 -7.61 -0.41 -13.44
C GLY A 67 -6.62 -1.39 -12.86
N ILE A 68 -7.06 -2.63 -12.64
CA ILE A 68 -6.19 -3.68 -12.14
C ILE A 68 -5.07 -3.97 -13.14
N LYS A 69 -5.42 -4.06 -14.43
CA LYS A 69 -4.43 -4.31 -15.45
C LYS A 69 -3.43 -3.17 -15.56
N ASP A 70 -3.92 -1.93 -15.51
CA ASP A 70 -3.05 -0.77 -15.59
C ASP A 70 -2.10 -0.71 -14.40
N ALA A 71 -2.61 -0.99 -13.20
CA ALA A 71 -1.78 -1.00 -12.01
C ALA A 71 -0.74 -2.11 -12.08
N MET A 72 -1.14 -3.27 -12.57
CA MET A 72 -0.24 -4.40 -12.70
C MET A 72 0.87 -4.12 -13.70
N ASP A 73 0.51 -3.58 -14.86
CA ASP A 73 1.49 -3.23 -15.89
C ASP A 73 2.50 -2.23 -15.36
N LYS A 74 2.04 -1.23 -14.64
CA LYS A 74 2.93 -0.24 -14.07
C LYS A 74 3.80 -0.84 -12.98
N ALA A 75 3.23 -1.69 -12.14
CA ALA A 75 4.00 -2.34 -11.09
C ALA A 75 5.10 -3.21 -11.66
N ILE A 76 4.79 -3.97 -12.70
CA ILE A 76 5.79 -4.82 -13.34
C ILE A 76 6.89 -3.97 -13.97
N ALA A 77 6.50 -2.89 -14.64
CA ALA A 77 7.47 -2.03 -15.31
C ALA A 77 8.42 -1.35 -14.32
N THR A 78 7.97 -1.08 -13.11
CA THR A 78 8.78 -0.39 -12.12
C THR A 78 9.35 -1.31 -11.04
N GLY A 79 9.04 -2.61 -11.10
CA GLY A 79 9.51 -3.54 -10.07
C GLY A 79 8.76 -3.45 -8.76
N ASN A 80 7.61 -2.80 -8.76
CA ASN A 80 6.85 -2.51 -7.54
C ASN A 80 5.84 -3.62 -7.26
N PHE A 81 6.35 -4.83 -7.08
CA PHE A 81 5.51 -6.00 -6.83
C PHE A 81 6.32 -7.09 -6.13
N LEU A 82 5.62 -8.07 -5.62
CA LEU A 82 6.25 -9.26 -5.04
C LEU A 82 5.67 -10.50 -5.69
N GLU A 83 6.53 -11.49 -5.93
CA GLU A 83 6.07 -12.80 -6.39
C GLU A 83 5.71 -13.64 -5.18
N MET A 84 4.64 -14.42 -5.32
CA MET A 84 4.16 -15.26 -4.25
C MET A 84 4.22 -16.72 -4.65
N PRO A 85 4.44 -17.63 -3.69
CA PRO A 85 4.59 -19.05 -4.04
C PRO A 85 3.29 -19.72 -4.47
N SER A 86 2.13 -19.12 -4.17
CA SER A 86 0.87 -19.71 -4.55
C SER A 86 -0.21 -18.64 -4.62
N LYS A 87 -1.34 -19.01 -5.24
CA LYS A 87 -2.51 -18.14 -5.29
C LYS A 87 -2.99 -17.79 -3.89
N GLU A 88 -3.02 -18.78 -3.00
CA GLU A 88 -3.52 -18.57 -1.66
C GLU A 88 -2.67 -17.57 -0.89
N LYS A 89 -1.35 -17.71 -1.00
CA LYS A 89 -0.46 -16.78 -0.33
C LYS A 89 -0.60 -15.38 -0.89
N ALA A 90 -0.79 -15.28 -2.20
CA ALA A 90 -0.94 -13.97 -2.84
C ALA A 90 -2.22 -13.29 -2.34
N ILE A 91 -3.32 -14.03 -2.29
CA ILE A 91 -4.59 -13.46 -1.85
C ILE A 91 -4.52 -13.06 -0.38
N ASP A 92 -3.95 -13.92 0.47
CA ASP A 92 -3.83 -13.61 1.89
C ASP A 92 -3.01 -12.35 2.10
N TYR A 93 -1.91 -12.24 1.39
CA TYR A 93 -1.06 -11.05 1.53
C TYR A 93 -1.80 -9.80 1.06
N ALA A 94 -2.47 -9.87 -0.08
CA ALA A 94 -3.14 -8.72 -0.64
C ALA A 94 -4.31 -8.25 0.21
N LYS A 95 -4.99 -9.18 0.87
CA LYS A 95 -6.13 -8.81 1.70
C LYS A 95 -5.72 -8.08 2.96
N ASP A 96 -4.72 -8.59 3.66
CA ASP A 96 -4.43 -8.07 4.98
C ASP A 96 -2.99 -8.35 5.42
N GLY A 97 -2.41 -9.42 4.91
CA GLY A 97 -1.09 -9.86 5.36
C GLY A 97 0.00 -8.82 5.16
N TYR A 98 -0.14 -7.94 4.17
CA TYR A 98 0.90 -6.98 3.87
C TYR A 98 1.16 -6.01 5.02
N LYS A 99 0.17 -5.75 5.84
CA LYS A 99 0.36 -4.79 6.93
C LYS A 99 0.61 -5.43 8.29
N LYS A 100 0.43 -6.75 8.42
CA LYS A 100 0.61 -7.42 9.70
C LYS A 100 2.05 -7.34 10.18
N GLY A 101 2.22 -6.90 11.41
CA GLY A 101 3.54 -6.79 12.01
C GLY A 101 4.38 -5.64 11.50
N THR A 102 3.79 -4.74 10.73
CA THR A 102 4.51 -3.60 10.18
C THR A 102 4.00 -2.31 10.81
N ALA A 103 4.73 -1.22 10.55
CA ALA A 103 4.32 0.08 11.06
C ALA A 103 2.96 0.50 10.51
N LEU A 104 2.61 0.02 9.32
CA LEU A 104 1.33 0.37 8.72
C LEU A 104 0.15 -0.17 9.51
N GLU A 105 0.32 -1.30 10.18
CA GLU A 105 -0.77 -1.93 10.90
C GLU A 105 -1.41 -1.01 11.92
N THR A 106 -0.59 -0.18 12.57
CA THR A 106 -1.09 0.73 13.59
C THR A 106 -1.06 2.18 13.16
N PHE A 107 -0.73 2.43 11.89
CA PHE A 107 -0.62 3.80 11.39
C PHE A 107 -2.00 4.43 11.26
N ASN A 108 -2.16 5.58 11.88
CA ASN A 108 -3.41 6.33 11.75
C ASN A 108 -3.11 7.81 12.00
N PRO A 109 -2.79 8.56 10.95
CA PRO A 109 -2.43 9.98 11.12
C PRO A 109 -3.58 10.82 11.67
N LEU A 110 -4.81 10.42 11.38
CA LEU A 110 -5.95 11.17 11.89
C LEU A 110 -6.12 10.95 13.39
N ALA A 111 -5.96 9.71 13.85
CA ALA A 111 -6.03 9.42 15.27
C ALA A 111 -4.89 10.11 16.00
N LYS A 112 -3.71 10.13 15.40
CA LYS A 112 -2.57 10.78 16.01
C LYS A 112 -2.83 12.26 16.20
N LYS A 113 -3.43 12.89 15.21
CA LYS A 113 -3.79 14.30 15.33
C LYS A 113 -4.85 14.50 16.41
N ALA A 114 -5.83 13.64 16.43
CA ALA A 114 -6.86 13.71 17.45
C ALA A 114 -6.29 13.55 18.84
N ASN A 115 -5.35 12.62 18.98
CA ASN A 115 -4.71 12.39 20.26
C ASN A 115 -3.91 13.61 20.72
N LYS A 116 -3.23 14.24 19.78
CA LYS A 116 -2.50 15.46 20.10
C LYS A 116 -3.43 16.56 20.56
N ALA A 117 -4.55 16.69 19.86
CA ALA A 117 -5.52 17.69 20.22
C ALA A 117 -6.12 17.41 21.59
N ASN A 118 -6.42 16.15 21.85
CA ASN A 118 -6.97 15.77 23.14
C ASN A 118 -5.97 16.05 24.26
N THR A 119 -4.72 15.70 24.03
CA THR A 119 -3.68 15.95 25.02
C THR A 119 -3.57 17.43 25.31
N PHE A 120 -3.63 18.22 24.26
CA PHE A 120 -3.53 19.65 24.41
C PHE A 120 -4.71 20.23 25.23
N VAL A 121 -5.91 19.73 24.92
CA VAL A 121 -7.10 20.15 25.64
C VAL A 121 -7.00 19.78 27.11
N GLU A 122 -6.54 18.58 27.39
CA GLU A 122 -6.36 18.12 28.76
C GLU A 122 -5.41 19.01 29.52
N ALA A 123 -4.35 19.45 28.86
CA ALA A 123 -3.38 20.33 29.50
C ALA A 123 -3.99 21.68 29.84
N VAL A 124 -4.95 22.13 29.03
CA VAL A 124 -5.61 23.41 29.25
C VAL A 124 -6.63 23.30 30.36
N GLU A 125 -7.29 22.18 30.43
CA GLU A 125 -8.30 21.93 31.45
C GLU A 125 -7.66 21.82 32.82
#